data_953062d106c2f17ee7ec2fb439fc9059
#
_entry.id   953062d106c2f17ee7ec2fb439fc9059
#
_cell.length_a   1.000
_cell.length_b   1.000
_cell.length_c   1.000
_cell.angle_alpha   90.00
_cell.angle_beta   90.00
_cell.angle_gamma   90.00
#
_symmetry.space_group_name_H-M   'P 1'
#
loop_
_entity.id
_entity.type
_entity.pdbx_description
1 polymer ?
#
loop_
_entity_poly.entity_id
_entity_poly.type
_entity_poly.pdbx_seq_one_letter_code
_entity_poly.pdbx_strand_id
1 'polypeptide(L)'
;MTTAEVTGPARANDARATIATETPPAMTPLPASRHPRIGRQLPGLGLAAVLLGSQGLAASSPLPSAVRLLLPSEGLLAGLGDGLRRGYGLAMEQARACGLEPPGLALGWLPPGADPERALASLARSQLVIAPPAAPVEPYGRLAEQQRLTVLLPLQRGSSLERLPLLPGSDRLWPVVPARSLVADRLAQGLLAANRASVMVVRDRSGESRALAERFTASLRTAGGRTTGFQEDPLAIDPSDAKALAQLRADVDWYRPQALVVFTRPGSALAQALRQADWPAGLVLAWPFPLQPSQDPGATAQLGVDPQGRGEGWTAFARRFQDRWGYRPALVEAAGYDTGQLTALASLAPAGRPGWDLAWFRPQGRSLPLCEAIRARRSGQSVRPRGAASRLDQTAGTPPTATLQLSPAPAQP
;
A
#
# COMPACT_ATOMS: atom_id res chain seq x y z
N MET A 1 -5.32 68.64 -21.78
CA MET A 1 -6.39 69.27 -21.03
C MET A 1 -7.43 68.18 -20.77
N THR A 2 -7.61 67.58 -19.63
CA THR A 2 -7.86 68.05 -18.30
C THR A 2 -7.57 66.88 -17.34
N THR A 3 -6.79 67.12 -16.36
CA THR A 3 -6.47 66.27 -15.18
C THR A 3 -7.68 66.15 -14.27
N ALA A 4 -7.86 64.95 -13.64
CA ALA A 4 -8.56 64.84 -12.37
C ALA A 4 -7.90 63.72 -11.52
N GLU A 5 -7.18 64.15 -10.53
CA GLU A 5 -6.79 63.42 -9.32
C GLU A 5 -8.07 63.07 -8.51
N VAL A 6 -8.12 61.91 -7.92
CA VAL A 6 -8.82 61.70 -6.66
C VAL A 6 -8.07 60.68 -5.79
N THR A 7 -7.57 61.22 -4.72
CA THR A 7 -6.96 60.66 -3.53
C THR A 7 -7.96 59.84 -2.67
N GLY A 8 -7.44 58.83 -1.94
CA GLY A 8 -7.90 58.50 -0.61
C GLY A 8 -7.65 57.06 -0.17
N PRO A 9 -6.90 56.84 0.93
CA PRO A 9 -6.59 55.48 1.41
C PRO A 9 -7.66 55.05 2.45
N ALA A 10 -8.11 53.83 2.38
CA ALA A 10 -8.93 53.19 3.41
C ALA A 10 -8.12 52.19 4.24
N ARG A 11 -8.23 52.41 5.51
CA ARG A 11 -7.54 51.82 6.66
C ARG A 11 -7.65 50.30 6.74
N ALA A 12 -6.52 49.69 7.06
CA ALA A 12 -6.41 48.33 7.61
C ALA A 12 -7.16 48.22 8.96
N ASN A 13 -7.99 47.19 9.08
CA ASN A 13 -8.53 46.73 10.35
C ASN A 13 -7.75 45.50 10.78
N ASP A 14 -6.86 45.71 11.76
CA ASP A 14 -6.22 44.65 12.55
C ASP A 14 -7.26 44.01 13.46
N ALA A 15 -7.72 42.80 13.10
CA ALA A 15 -8.40 41.90 14.02
C ALA A 15 -7.40 40.89 14.58
N ARG A 16 -6.76 41.24 15.70
CA ARG A 16 -5.99 40.29 16.51
C ARG A 16 -6.97 39.29 17.13
N ALA A 17 -6.97 38.05 16.63
CA ALA A 17 -7.58 36.91 17.29
C ALA A 17 -6.69 36.48 18.47
N THR A 18 -7.16 36.69 19.68
CA THR A 18 -6.55 36.21 20.92
C THR A 18 -6.78 34.70 21.00
N ILE A 19 -5.74 33.91 20.81
CA ILE A 19 -5.77 32.45 21.05
C ILE A 19 -5.69 32.27 22.58
N ALA A 20 -6.78 31.83 23.19
CA ALA A 20 -6.79 31.38 24.56
C ALA A 20 -6.05 30.05 24.66
N THR A 21 -4.92 30.02 25.35
CA THR A 21 -4.19 28.82 25.73
C THR A 21 -4.94 28.13 26.88
N GLU A 22 -5.70 27.09 26.58
CA GLU A 22 -6.22 26.18 27.60
C GLU A 22 -5.07 25.31 28.14
N THR A 23 -4.80 25.45 29.42
CA THR A 23 -3.88 24.65 30.21
C THR A 23 -4.51 23.26 30.46
N PRO A 24 -3.84 22.13 30.15
CA PRO A 24 -4.41 20.82 30.46
C PRO A 24 -4.44 20.57 31.97
N PRO A 25 -5.47 19.85 32.48
CA PRO A 25 -5.62 19.57 33.90
C PRO A 25 -4.50 18.66 34.41
N ALA A 26 -4.01 18.99 35.60
CA ALA A 26 -2.97 18.23 36.28
C ALA A 26 -3.40 16.79 36.59
N MET A 27 -2.58 15.83 36.12
CA MET A 27 -2.75 14.42 36.47
C MET A 27 -2.41 14.17 37.92
N THR A 28 -3.39 13.71 38.69
CA THR A 28 -3.22 13.25 40.08
C THR A 28 -2.44 11.93 40.11
N PRO A 29 -1.38 11.80 40.93
CA PRO A 29 -0.64 10.54 41.02
C PRO A 29 -1.44 9.47 41.76
N LEU A 30 -1.48 8.26 41.20
CA LEU A 30 -2.05 7.06 41.81
C LEU A 30 -1.23 6.63 43.03
N PRO A 31 -1.87 6.13 44.10
CA PRO A 31 -1.16 5.69 45.30
C PRO A 31 -0.38 4.40 45.08
N ALA A 32 0.85 4.39 45.57
CA ALA A 32 1.74 3.24 45.57
C ALA A 32 1.17 2.09 46.41
N SER A 33 0.98 0.93 45.76
CA SER A 33 0.61 -0.32 46.44
C SER A 33 1.76 -0.83 47.31
N ARG A 34 1.55 -0.90 48.63
CA ARG A 34 2.46 -1.51 49.60
C ARG A 34 2.33 -3.02 49.52
N HIS A 35 3.41 -3.71 49.12
CA HIS A 35 3.53 -5.14 49.29
C HIS A 35 3.94 -5.48 50.75
N PRO A 36 3.30 -6.46 51.38
CA PRO A 36 3.71 -6.90 52.74
C PRO A 36 4.98 -7.76 52.62
N ARG A 37 6.00 -7.39 53.41
CA ARG A 37 7.19 -8.21 53.67
C ARG A 37 6.80 -9.36 54.61
N ILE A 38 6.82 -10.59 54.10
CA ILE A 38 6.77 -11.79 54.93
C ILE A 38 8.23 -12.19 55.21
N GLY A 39 8.68 -11.89 56.44
CA GLY A 39 9.90 -12.43 56.98
C GLY A 39 9.70 -13.89 57.41
N ARG A 40 10.53 -14.79 56.93
CA ARG A 40 10.74 -16.13 57.54
C ARG A 40 12.21 -16.33 57.74
N GLN A 41 12.62 -16.27 58.99
CA GLN A 41 13.86 -16.81 59.48
C GLN A 41 13.75 -18.34 59.50
N LEU A 42 14.78 -19.03 59.01
CA LEU A 42 15.06 -20.43 59.32
C LEU A 42 16.56 -20.59 59.56
N PRO A 43 16.92 -21.39 60.55
CA PRO A 43 18.29 -21.51 61.05
C PRO A 43 19.12 -22.51 60.22
N GLY A 44 20.41 -22.33 60.31
CA GLY A 44 21.44 -23.03 59.57
C GLY A 44 21.55 -24.54 59.83
N LEU A 45 22.21 -25.19 58.90
CA LEU A 45 23.06 -26.35 59.08
C LEU A 45 23.77 -26.76 57.79
N GLY A 46 25.07 -27.02 57.84
CA GLY A 46 25.70 -28.01 57.00
C GLY A 46 26.51 -27.55 55.79
N LEU A 47 27.77 -27.24 55.96
CA LEU A 47 28.83 -27.30 54.95
C LEU A 47 28.83 -28.67 54.26
N ALA A 48 28.60 -28.72 52.95
CA ALA A 48 29.14 -29.76 52.07
C ALA A 48 29.57 -29.11 50.77
N ALA A 49 30.85 -28.86 50.60
CA ALA A 49 31.47 -28.41 49.37
C ALA A 49 31.41 -29.54 48.34
N VAL A 50 30.45 -29.47 47.39
CA VAL A 50 30.46 -30.25 46.14
C VAL A 50 30.91 -29.32 45.05
N LEU A 51 32.15 -29.45 44.62
CA LEU A 51 32.68 -28.92 43.39
C LEU A 51 31.97 -29.60 42.20
N LEU A 52 30.80 -29.16 41.88
CA LEU A 52 30.16 -29.45 40.59
C LEU A 52 30.61 -28.37 39.60
N GLY A 53 31.39 -28.83 38.63
CA GLY A 53 31.86 -28.00 37.51
C GLY A 53 30.73 -27.19 36.91
N SER A 54 30.83 -25.88 36.98
CA SER A 54 30.06 -24.95 36.22
C SER A 54 30.37 -25.16 34.72
N GLN A 55 29.70 -26.14 34.11
CA GLN A 55 29.53 -26.10 32.66
C GLN A 55 28.76 -24.82 32.39
N GLY A 56 29.51 -23.79 32.02
CA GLY A 56 28.93 -22.54 31.51
C GLY A 56 27.98 -22.92 30.43
N LEU A 57 26.68 -22.74 30.70
CA LEU A 57 25.67 -22.61 29.65
C LEU A 57 26.14 -21.45 28.78
N ALA A 58 26.90 -21.78 27.74
CA ALA A 58 27.19 -20.85 26.68
C ALA A 58 25.81 -20.34 26.23
N ALA A 59 25.47 -19.12 26.65
CA ALA A 59 24.30 -18.44 26.14
C ALA A 59 24.45 -18.48 24.62
N SER A 60 23.71 -19.38 23.99
CA SER A 60 23.67 -19.46 22.51
C SER A 60 23.26 -18.09 22.02
N SER A 61 24.23 -17.35 21.46
CA SER A 61 23.96 -16.08 20.83
C SER A 61 22.78 -16.31 19.89
N PRO A 62 21.70 -15.53 19.97
CA PRO A 62 20.54 -15.71 19.11
C PRO A 62 21.02 -15.71 17.67
N LEU A 63 20.70 -16.76 16.92
CA LEU A 63 21.04 -16.87 15.52
C LEU A 63 20.58 -15.58 14.83
N PRO A 64 21.43 -14.98 14.00
CA PRO A 64 21.05 -13.74 13.30
C PRO A 64 19.75 -13.98 12.56
N SER A 65 18.74 -13.12 12.78
CA SER A 65 17.44 -13.24 12.14
C SER A 65 17.62 -13.13 10.63
N ALA A 66 17.26 -14.19 9.89
CA ALA A 66 17.37 -14.22 8.44
C ALA A 66 16.42 -13.22 7.77
N VAL A 67 15.40 -12.76 8.48
CA VAL A 67 14.34 -11.86 7.99
C VAL A 67 14.35 -10.56 8.78
N ARG A 68 14.29 -9.46 8.03
CA ARG A 68 14.14 -8.13 8.61
C ARG A 68 12.94 -7.43 8.06
N LEU A 69 12.06 -6.97 8.94
CA LEU A 69 10.93 -6.10 8.62
C LEU A 69 11.30 -4.67 9.01
N LEU A 70 11.37 -3.79 8.02
CA LEU A 70 11.58 -2.37 8.21
C LEU A 70 10.22 -1.66 8.32
N LEU A 71 10.06 -0.86 9.36
CA LEU A 71 8.83 -0.15 9.66
C LEU A 71 9.11 1.36 9.75
N PRO A 72 8.20 2.22 9.27
CA PRO A 72 8.33 3.64 9.48
C PRO A 72 8.14 3.97 10.95
N SER A 73 9.04 4.82 11.50
CA SER A 73 9.06 5.14 12.93
C SER A 73 8.08 6.22 13.33
N GLU A 74 7.59 7.05 12.38
CA GLU A 74 6.79 8.21 12.69
C GLU A 74 5.84 8.62 11.56
N GLY A 75 4.94 9.56 11.85
CA GLY A 75 4.00 10.15 10.91
C GLY A 75 2.87 9.20 10.50
N LEU A 76 2.15 9.58 9.46
CA LEU A 76 1.03 8.78 8.91
C LEU A 76 1.46 7.38 8.46
N LEU A 77 2.70 7.23 8.04
CA LEU A 77 3.25 5.94 7.60
C LEU A 77 3.43 4.94 8.75
N ALA A 78 3.57 5.41 10.00
CA ALA A 78 3.68 4.52 11.16
C ALA A 78 2.42 3.65 11.32
N GLY A 79 1.23 4.22 11.12
CA GLY A 79 -0.04 3.49 11.12
C GLY A 79 -0.12 2.40 10.02
N LEU A 80 0.44 2.68 8.83
CA LEU A 80 0.56 1.69 7.78
C LEU A 80 1.53 0.57 8.17
N GLY A 81 2.63 0.90 8.86
CA GLY A 81 3.57 -0.08 9.40
C GLY A 81 2.90 -1.05 10.38
N ASP A 82 2.02 -0.54 11.23
CA ASP A 82 1.28 -1.37 12.21
C ASP A 82 0.29 -2.31 11.50
N GLY A 83 -0.46 -1.83 10.51
CA GLY A 83 -1.32 -2.66 9.66
C GLY A 83 -0.55 -3.77 8.94
N LEU A 84 0.60 -3.42 8.34
CA LEU A 84 1.49 -4.39 7.70
C LEU A 84 1.94 -5.47 8.69
N ARG A 85 2.38 -5.08 9.90
CA ARG A 85 2.82 -5.98 10.97
C ARG A 85 1.71 -6.92 11.44
N ARG A 86 0.47 -6.43 11.59
CA ARG A 86 -0.69 -7.25 11.96
C ARG A 86 -1.00 -8.31 10.91
N GLY A 87 -1.01 -7.94 9.63
CA GLY A 87 -1.21 -8.88 8.53
C GLY A 87 -0.11 -9.94 8.50
N TYR A 88 1.15 -9.53 8.59
CA TYR A 88 2.31 -10.42 8.66
C TYR A 88 2.20 -11.41 9.84
N GLY A 89 1.87 -10.91 11.04
CA GLY A 89 1.68 -11.73 12.23
C GLY A 89 0.61 -12.81 12.04
N LEU A 90 -0.53 -12.47 11.41
CA LEU A 90 -1.59 -13.43 11.10
C LEU A 90 -1.12 -14.56 10.18
N ALA A 91 -0.28 -14.26 9.19
CA ALA A 91 0.31 -15.30 8.33
C ALA A 91 1.25 -16.22 9.12
N MET A 92 2.03 -15.66 10.05
CA MET A 92 2.92 -16.45 10.92
C MET A 92 2.16 -17.32 11.91
N GLU A 93 1.06 -16.80 12.50
CA GLU A 93 0.16 -17.59 13.35
C GLU A 93 -0.43 -18.77 12.56
N GLN A 94 -0.87 -18.53 11.33
CA GLN A 94 -1.37 -19.58 10.46
C GLN A 94 -0.29 -20.60 10.06
N ALA A 95 0.92 -20.15 9.78
CA ALA A 95 2.05 -21.04 9.48
C ALA A 95 2.35 -21.99 10.66
N ARG A 96 2.33 -21.47 11.90
CA ARG A 96 2.46 -22.30 13.11
C ARG A 96 1.34 -23.33 13.21
N ALA A 97 0.08 -22.92 12.99
CA ALA A 97 -1.06 -23.83 12.98
C ALA A 97 -0.93 -24.93 11.91
N CYS A 98 -0.18 -24.69 10.83
CA CYS A 98 0.15 -25.67 9.80
C CYS A 98 1.44 -26.48 10.12
N GLY A 99 1.97 -26.37 11.34
CA GLY A 99 3.16 -27.09 11.80
C GLY A 99 4.49 -26.56 11.27
N LEU A 100 4.53 -25.29 10.83
CA LEU A 100 5.78 -24.63 10.45
C LEU A 100 6.19 -23.65 11.55
N GLU A 101 7.38 -23.86 12.15
CA GLU A 101 7.97 -22.84 13.03
C GLU A 101 8.42 -21.64 12.17
N PRO A 102 7.87 -20.43 12.41
CA PRO A 102 8.26 -19.26 11.65
C PRO A 102 9.72 -18.86 11.86
N PRO A 103 10.36 -18.28 10.84
CA PRO A 103 11.72 -17.78 10.98
C PRO A 103 11.80 -16.63 11.99
N GLY A 104 12.97 -16.50 12.63
CA GLY A 104 13.24 -15.33 13.46
C GLY A 104 13.09 -14.03 12.67
N LEU A 105 12.33 -13.09 13.21
CA LEU A 105 12.07 -11.78 12.65
C LEU A 105 12.75 -10.71 13.49
N ALA A 106 13.57 -9.88 12.85
CA ALA A 106 14.07 -8.67 13.47
C ALA A 106 13.35 -7.44 12.91
N LEU A 107 12.90 -6.56 13.80
CA LEU A 107 12.28 -5.30 13.45
C LEU A 107 13.34 -4.22 13.34
N GLY A 108 13.24 -3.40 12.31
CA GLY A 108 14.01 -2.17 12.13
C GLY A 108 13.07 -0.98 11.97
N TRP A 109 13.39 0.13 12.66
CA TRP A 109 12.61 1.35 12.56
C TRP A 109 13.35 2.36 11.69
N LEU A 110 12.67 2.92 10.70
CA LEU A 110 13.22 3.87 9.75
C LEU A 110 12.44 5.19 9.83
N PRO A 111 13.12 6.31 10.15
CA PRO A 111 12.54 7.63 9.92
C PRO A 111 12.24 7.85 8.44
N PRO A 112 11.23 8.66 8.09
CA PRO A 112 10.96 9.03 6.71
C PRO A 112 12.20 9.59 6.01
N GLY A 113 12.50 9.06 4.81
CA GLY A 113 13.67 9.48 4.04
C GLY A 113 15.03 8.93 4.53
N ALA A 114 15.06 8.13 5.59
CA ALA A 114 16.29 7.50 6.04
C ALA A 114 16.80 6.46 5.03
N ASP A 115 18.13 6.40 4.91
CA ASP A 115 18.79 5.41 4.08
C ASP A 115 18.68 4.00 4.68
N PRO A 116 18.07 3.03 3.97
CA PRO A 116 17.95 1.67 4.46
C PRO A 116 19.31 0.98 4.66
N GLU A 117 20.36 1.36 3.93
CA GLU A 117 21.70 0.79 4.11
C GLU A 117 22.22 1.02 5.53
N ARG A 118 22.03 2.23 6.06
CA ARG A 118 22.46 2.55 7.44
C ARG A 118 21.71 1.76 8.48
N ALA A 119 20.40 1.56 8.26
CA ALA A 119 19.57 0.77 9.16
C ALA A 119 19.94 -0.72 9.12
N LEU A 120 20.45 -1.21 8.00
CA LEU A 120 20.82 -2.61 7.80
C LEU A 120 22.30 -2.88 8.09
N ALA A 121 23.18 -1.87 8.03
CA ALA A 121 24.61 -2.02 8.29
C ALA A 121 24.93 -2.52 9.70
N SER A 122 24.08 -2.18 10.69
CA SER A 122 24.21 -2.64 12.09
C SER A 122 23.74 -4.08 12.32
N LEU A 123 23.24 -4.76 11.27
CA LEU A 123 22.47 -5.96 11.41
C LEU A 123 23.13 -7.10 10.66
N ALA A 124 23.50 -8.14 11.44
CA ALA A 124 24.08 -9.35 10.89
C ALA A 124 23.24 -9.89 9.72
N ARG A 125 23.87 -10.03 8.58
CA ARG A 125 23.49 -10.69 7.31
C ARG A 125 22.05 -11.21 7.24
N SER A 126 21.08 -10.31 7.09
CA SER A 126 19.73 -10.69 6.68
C SER A 126 19.77 -11.21 5.24
N GLN A 127 18.97 -12.22 4.94
CA GLN A 127 18.85 -12.77 3.59
C GLN A 127 17.59 -12.26 2.89
N LEU A 128 16.59 -11.86 3.68
CA LEU A 128 15.32 -11.30 3.22
C LEU A 128 15.01 -10.01 3.98
N VAL A 129 14.77 -8.96 3.23
CA VAL A 129 14.35 -7.65 3.77
C VAL A 129 12.94 -7.35 3.29
N ILE A 130 12.10 -6.89 4.19
CA ILE A 130 10.75 -6.39 3.90
C ILE A 130 10.81 -4.88 4.03
N ALA A 131 10.61 -4.18 2.92
CA ALA A 131 10.67 -2.72 2.86
C ALA A 131 9.47 -2.09 3.59
N PRO A 132 9.62 -0.90 4.18
CA PRO A 132 8.50 -0.20 4.80
C PRO A 132 7.48 0.23 3.75
N PRO A 133 6.19 0.40 4.14
CA PRO A 133 5.16 0.92 3.25
C PRO A 133 5.58 2.22 2.56
N ALA A 134 5.27 2.34 1.27
CA ALA A 134 5.49 3.55 0.46
C ALA A 134 6.95 4.06 0.39
N ALA A 135 7.94 3.25 0.74
CA ALA A 135 9.34 3.62 0.60
C ALA A 135 9.75 3.78 -0.87
N PRO A 136 10.69 4.70 -1.20
CA PRO A 136 11.33 4.75 -2.51
C PRO A 136 11.99 3.41 -2.83
N VAL A 137 11.91 2.96 -4.09
CA VAL A 137 12.37 1.61 -4.48
C VAL A 137 13.86 1.59 -4.79
N GLU A 138 14.41 2.68 -5.31
CA GLU A 138 15.78 2.79 -5.80
C GLU A 138 16.87 2.43 -4.75
N PRO A 139 16.77 2.87 -3.49
CA PRO A 139 17.75 2.46 -2.47
C PRO A 139 17.73 0.96 -2.19
N TYR A 140 16.54 0.34 -2.25
CA TYR A 140 16.42 -1.10 -2.05
C TYR A 140 16.97 -1.91 -3.22
N GLY A 141 16.89 -1.38 -4.45
CA GLY A 141 17.51 -2.00 -5.61
C GLY A 141 19.04 -2.08 -5.47
N ARG A 142 19.68 -0.96 -5.14
CA ARG A 142 21.13 -0.93 -4.88
C ARG A 142 21.54 -1.90 -3.77
N LEU A 143 20.78 -1.90 -2.67
CA LEU A 143 21.02 -2.79 -1.54
C LEU A 143 20.90 -4.27 -1.94
N ALA A 144 19.87 -4.62 -2.72
CA ALA A 144 19.63 -5.97 -3.20
C ALA A 144 20.78 -6.46 -4.09
N GLU A 145 21.29 -5.60 -4.96
CA GLU A 145 22.43 -5.90 -5.83
C GLU A 145 23.74 -6.09 -5.05
N GLN A 146 24.09 -5.13 -4.19
CA GLN A 146 25.36 -5.12 -3.45
C GLN A 146 25.47 -6.25 -2.43
N GLN A 147 24.38 -6.53 -1.71
CA GLN A 147 24.37 -7.52 -0.63
C GLN A 147 23.77 -8.87 -1.06
N ARG A 148 23.30 -9.00 -2.28
CA ARG A 148 22.66 -10.20 -2.83
C ARG A 148 21.48 -10.70 -1.98
N LEU A 149 20.73 -9.78 -1.40
CA LEU A 149 19.56 -10.09 -0.58
C LEU A 149 18.27 -9.91 -1.35
N THR A 150 17.25 -10.65 -0.96
CA THR A 150 15.90 -10.51 -1.53
C THR A 150 15.14 -9.43 -0.79
N VAL A 151 14.48 -8.56 -1.52
CA VAL A 151 13.64 -7.49 -0.96
C VAL A 151 12.18 -7.69 -1.36
N LEU A 152 11.31 -7.83 -0.37
CA LEU A 152 9.87 -7.77 -0.56
C LEU A 152 9.41 -6.32 -0.47
N LEU A 153 8.60 -5.90 -1.43
CA LEU A 153 8.04 -4.55 -1.55
C LEU A 153 6.51 -4.62 -1.27
N PRO A 154 6.09 -4.58 0.01
CA PRO A 154 4.73 -4.93 0.39
C PRO A 154 3.69 -3.90 -0.06
N LEU A 155 4.02 -2.61 -0.13
CA LEU A 155 3.03 -1.56 -0.42
C LEU A 155 3.56 -0.45 -1.35
N GLN A 156 4.56 -0.74 -2.14
CA GLN A 156 5.03 0.16 -3.20
C GLN A 156 4.08 0.04 -4.39
N ARG A 157 3.51 1.16 -4.84
CA ARG A 157 2.49 1.19 -5.91
C ARG A 157 2.67 2.31 -6.93
N GLY A 158 3.56 3.25 -6.66
CA GLY A 158 3.77 4.43 -7.49
C GLY A 158 4.41 4.13 -8.85
N SER A 159 4.60 5.16 -9.66
CA SER A 159 5.25 5.07 -10.98
C SER A 159 6.68 4.51 -10.96
N SER A 160 7.33 4.50 -9.79
CA SER A 160 8.62 3.83 -9.60
C SER A 160 8.57 2.33 -9.89
N LEU A 161 7.40 1.67 -9.71
CA LEU A 161 7.23 0.26 -10.06
C LEU A 161 7.26 0.00 -11.57
N GLU A 162 6.91 0.96 -12.39
CA GLU A 162 6.97 0.82 -13.85
C GLU A 162 8.41 0.80 -14.34
N ARG A 163 9.32 1.46 -13.61
CA ARG A 163 10.76 1.47 -13.86
C ARG A 163 11.51 0.37 -13.12
N LEU A 164 10.80 -0.43 -12.32
CA LEU A 164 11.41 -1.47 -11.49
C LEU A 164 12.33 -2.42 -12.28
N PRO A 165 11.97 -2.91 -13.50
CA PRO A 165 12.84 -3.78 -14.28
C PRO A 165 14.16 -3.11 -14.72
N LEU A 166 14.24 -1.79 -14.70
CA LEU A 166 15.41 -1.01 -15.10
C LEU A 166 16.34 -0.68 -13.92
N LEU A 167 15.93 -1.00 -12.69
CA LEU A 167 16.71 -0.70 -11.49
C LEU A 167 17.80 -1.77 -11.27
N PRO A 168 18.95 -1.37 -10.71
CA PRO A 168 19.94 -2.32 -10.20
C PRO A 168 19.29 -3.30 -9.22
N GLY A 169 19.66 -4.58 -9.27
CA GLY A 169 19.12 -5.62 -8.38
C GLY A 169 17.63 -5.91 -8.53
N SER A 170 17.02 -5.50 -9.64
CA SER A 170 15.58 -5.74 -9.91
C SER A 170 15.20 -7.23 -9.89
N ASP A 171 16.13 -8.11 -10.23
CA ASP A 171 16.00 -9.57 -10.15
C ASP A 171 15.81 -10.10 -8.71
N ARG A 172 15.94 -9.22 -7.71
CA ARG A 172 15.79 -9.52 -6.28
C ARG A 172 14.72 -8.67 -5.59
N LEU A 173 14.07 -7.78 -6.34
CA LEU A 173 12.98 -6.95 -5.86
C LEU A 173 11.63 -7.61 -6.17
N TRP A 174 10.84 -7.89 -5.15
CA TRP A 174 9.58 -8.62 -5.26
C TRP A 174 8.40 -7.77 -4.79
N PRO A 175 7.70 -7.08 -5.70
CA PRO A 175 6.46 -6.39 -5.36
C PRO A 175 5.38 -7.39 -4.90
N VAL A 176 4.64 -7.06 -3.86
CA VAL A 176 3.60 -7.93 -3.28
C VAL A 176 2.19 -7.47 -3.66
N VAL A 177 2.03 -6.18 -3.95
CA VAL A 177 0.75 -5.60 -4.35
C VAL A 177 0.79 -5.13 -5.81
N PRO A 178 -0.35 -5.06 -6.50
CA PRO A 178 -0.41 -4.63 -7.88
C PRO A 178 0.03 -3.18 -8.04
N ALA A 179 0.63 -2.87 -9.18
CA ALA A 179 0.95 -1.50 -9.56
C ALA A 179 -0.33 -0.65 -9.67
N ARG A 180 -0.18 0.65 -9.44
CA ARG A 180 -1.31 1.58 -9.53
C ARG A 180 -1.81 1.77 -10.97
N SER A 181 -0.97 1.55 -11.95
CA SER A 181 -1.31 1.52 -13.38
C SER A 181 -2.43 0.54 -13.70
N LEU A 182 -2.56 -0.56 -12.94
CA LEU A 182 -3.67 -1.51 -13.11
C LEU A 182 -5.06 -0.85 -12.93
N VAL A 183 -5.14 0.23 -12.14
CA VAL A 183 -6.38 1.03 -12.00
C VAL A 183 -6.77 1.67 -13.32
N ALA A 184 -5.80 2.23 -14.03
CA ALA A 184 -6.02 2.85 -15.33
C ALA A 184 -6.49 1.82 -16.37
N ASP A 185 -5.83 0.65 -16.42
CA ASP A 185 -6.21 -0.45 -17.30
C ASP A 185 -7.63 -0.95 -17.01
N ARG A 186 -7.98 -1.10 -15.73
CA ARG A 186 -9.31 -1.56 -15.32
C ARG A 186 -10.41 -0.54 -15.63
N LEU A 187 -10.09 0.75 -15.49
CA LEU A 187 -11.04 1.82 -15.83
C LEU A 187 -11.32 1.85 -17.34
N ALA A 188 -10.30 1.70 -18.19
CA ALA A 188 -10.45 1.59 -19.63
C ALA A 188 -11.33 0.40 -20.02
N GLN A 189 -11.05 -0.79 -19.46
CA GLN A 189 -11.88 -1.98 -19.68
C GLN A 189 -13.33 -1.78 -19.22
N GLY A 190 -13.54 -1.13 -18.06
CA GLY A 190 -14.86 -0.87 -17.52
C GLY A 190 -15.70 0.04 -18.42
N LEU A 191 -15.10 1.11 -18.96
CA LEU A 191 -15.76 2.01 -19.88
C LEU A 191 -16.14 1.32 -21.19
N LEU A 192 -15.23 0.54 -21.76
CA LEU A 192 -15.51 -0.21 -23.00
C LEU A 192 -16.61 -1.25 -22.80
N ALA A 193 -16.59 -1.97 -21.68
CA ALA A 193 -17.65 -2.92 -21.33
C ALA A 193 -19.03 -2.24 -21.13
N ALA A 194 -19.03 -0.96 -20.74
CA ALA A 194 -20.22 -0.12 -20.66
C ALA A 194 -20.58 0.59 -21.99
N ASN A 195 -19.97 0.21 -23.12
CA ASN A 195 -20.12 0.83 -24.44
C ASN A 195 -19.75 2.33 -24.46
N ARG A 196 -18.77 2.74 -23.65
CA ARG A 196 -18.26 4.12 -23.58
C ARG A 196 -16.86 4.18 -24.21
N ALA A 197 -16.79 4.08 -25.54
CA ALA A 197 -15.54 4.01 -26.28
C ALA A 197 -14.93 5.38 -26.64
N SER A 198 -15.73 6.46 -26.61
CA SER A 198 -15.29 7.84 -26.92
C SER A 198 -15.20 8.63 -25.63
N VAL A 199 -13.99 8.97 -25.19
CA VAL A 199 -13.76 9.58 -23.87
C VAL A 199 -12.91 10.85 -23.97
N MET A 200 -13.17 11.79 -23.09
CA MET A 200 -12.27 12.92 -22.83
C MET A 200 -11.50 12.64 -21.53
N VAL A 201 -10.20 12.94 -21.51
CA VAL A 201 -9.33 12.66 -20.35
C VAL A 201 -8.80 13.95 -19.77
N VAL A 202 -9.08 14.17 -18.49
CA VAL A 202 -8.56 15.31 -17.74
C VAL A 202 -7.80 14.83 -16.50
N ARG A 203 -6.87 15.65 -16.02
CA ARG A 203 -6.06 15.36 -14.86
C ARG A 203 -5.70 16.61 -14.07
N ASP A 204 -5.29 16.43 -12.82
CA ASP A 204 -4.56 17.47 -12.12
C ASP A 204 -3.10 17.58 -12.62
N ARG A 205 -2.34 18.52 -12.07
CA ARG A 205 -0.95 18.79 -12.48
C ARG A 205 0.07 17.83 -11.88
N SER A 206 -0.34 16.87 -11.03
CA SER A 206 0.60 15.94 -10.41
C SER A 206 1.21 14.97 -11.42
N GLY A 207 2.48 14.59 -11.20
CA GLY A 207 3.16 13.60 -12.04
C GLY A 207 2.49 12.23 -12.00
N GLU A 208 1.87 11.87 -10.87
CA GLU A 208 1.14 10.62 -10.72
C GLU A 208 -0.13 10.59 -11.57
N SER A 209 -0.93 11.66 -11.53
CA SER A 209 -2.14 11.76 -12.35
C SER A 209 -1.80 11.77 -13.84
N ARG A 210 -0.65 12.38 -14.23
CA ARG A 210 -0.15 12.33 -15.59
C ARG A 210 0.14 10.89 -16.02
N ALA A 211 0.95 10.16 -15.25
CA ALA A 211 1.33 8.78 -15.57
C ALA A 211 0.11 7.86 -15.69
N LEU A 212 -0.87 8.00 -14.80
CA LEU A 212 -2.12 7.23 -14.85
C LEU A 212 -2.97 7.58 -16.08
N ALA A 213 -3.05 8.87 -16.43
CA ALA A 213 -3.81 9.32 -17.59
C ALA A 213 -3.18 8.84 -18.91
N GLU A 214 -1.85 8.91 -19.02
CA GLU A 214 -1.09 8.37 -20.16
C GLU A 214 -1.29 6.85 -20.28
N ARG A 215 -1.17 6.11 -19.18
CA ARG A 215 -1.42 4.66 -19.14
C ARG A 215 -2.84 4.31 -19.56
N PHE A 216 -3.83 5.04 -19.04
CA PHE A 216 -5.24 4.86 -19.41
C PHE A 216 -5.46 5.07 -20.92
N THR A 217 -4.92 6.16 -21.46
CA THR A 217 -5.05 6.49 -22.88
C THR A 217 -4.45 5.40 -23.76
N ALA A 218 -3.26 4.88 -23.39
CA ALA A 218 -2.64 3.76 -24.09
C ALA A 218 -3.49 2.49 -24.02
N SER A 219 -3.99 2.12 -22.83
CA SER A 219 -4.83 0.94 -22.64
C SER A 219 -6.16 1.04 -23.38
N LEU A 220 -6.80 2.22 -23.34
CA LEU A 220 -8.04 2.47 -24.04
C LEU A 220 -7.87 2.31 -25.56
N ARG A 221 -6.83 2.92 -26.14
CA ARG A 221 -6.53 2.84 -27.58
C ARG A 221 -6.23 1.41 -28.01
N THR A 222 -5.42 0.69 -27.24
CA THR A 222 -5.11 -0.72 -27.51
C THR A 222 -6.36 -1.61 -27.51
N ALA A 223 -7.35 -1.28 -26.70
CA ALA A 223 -8.61 -2.02 -26.59
C ALA A 223 -9.71 -1.52 -27.55
N GLY A 224 -9.38 -0.63 -28.48
CA GLY A 224 -10.31 -0.14 -29.53
C GLY A 224 -11.13 1.08 -29.16
N GLY A 225 -10.88 1.73 -28.01
CA GLY A 225 -11.47 3.01 -27.67
C GLY A 225 -10.67 4.19 -28.24
N ARG A 226 -11.22 5.39 -28.11
CA ARG A 226 -10.60 6.63 -28.60
C ARG A 226 -10.71 7.75 -27.59
N THR A 227 -9.72 8.61 -27.54
CA THR A 227 -9.80 9.89 -26.85
C THR A 227 -10.34 10.97 -27.78
N THR A 228 -11.13 11.88 -27.22
CA THR A 228 -11.68 13.07 -27.92
C THR A 228 -11.24 14.33 -27.20
N GLY A 229 -11.16 15.44 -27.91
CA GLY A 229 -10.77 16.74 -27.40
C GLY A 229 -9.87 17.47 -28.38
N PHE A 230 -9.51 18.71 -28.06
CA PHE A 230 -8.67 19.55 -28.90
C PHE A 230 -7.21 19.05 -28.96
N GLN A 231 -6.76 18.37 -27.91
CA GLN A 231 -5.42 17.82 -27.84
C GLN A 231 -5.50 16.30 -27.64
N GLU A 232 -4.59 15.56 -28.26
CA GLU A 232 -4.49 14.11 -28.06
C GLU A 232 -4.04 13.74 -26.65
N ASP A 233 -3.38 14.68 -25.96
CA ASP A 233 -2.86 14.48 -24.61
C ASP A 233 -3.89 14.80 -23.51
N PRO A 234 -3.83 14.11 -22.37
CA PRO A 234 -4.71 14.36 -21.23
C PRO A 234 -4.60 15.80 -20.72
N LEU A 235 -5.71 16.54 -20.73
CA LEU A 235 -5.76 17.94 -20.37
C LEU A 235 -5.49 18.17 -18.87
N ALA A 236 -4.49 18.97 -18.54
CA ALA A 236 -4.22 19.37 -17.16
C ALA A 236 -5.10 20.55 -16.75
N ILE A 237 -5.98 20.33 -15.76
CA ILE A 237 -6.91 21.34 -15.24
C ILE A 237 -6.42 21.85 -13.88
N ASP A 238 -6.38 23.18 -13.75
CA ASP A 238 -6.25 23.83 -12.46
C ASP A 238 -7.66 24.18 -11.94
N PRO A 239 -8.09 23.62 -10.81
CA PRO A 239 -9.43 23.88 -10.29
C PRO A 239 -9.67 25.33 -9.83
N SER A 240 -8.61 26.11 -9.61
CA SER A 240 -8.69 27.54 -9.27
C SER A 240 -8.90 28.42 -10.51
N ASP A 241 -8.69 27.89 -11.69
CA ASP A 241 -8.90 28.60 -12.97
C ASP A 241 -10.33 28.37 -13.49
N ALA A 242 -11.21 29.30 -13.16
CA ALA A 242 -12.61 29.26 -13.60
C ALA A 242 -12.74 29.25 -15.15
N LYS A 243 -11.77 29.85 -15.89
CA LYS A 243 -11.78 29.82 -17.35
C LYS A 243 -11.47 28.43 -17.88
N ALA A 244 -10.52 27.71 -17.26
CA ALA A 244 -10.18 26.34 -17.64
C ALA A 244 -11.38 25.39 -17.42
N LEU A 245 -12.13 25.56 -16.33
CA LEU A 245 -13.35 24.78 -16.08
C LEU A 245 -14.47 25.13 -17.05
N ALA A 246 -14.66 26.41 -17.38
CA ALA A 246 -15.65 26.83 -18.36
C ALA A 246 -15.28 26.31 -19.77
N GLN A 247 -14.00 26.36 -20.15
CA GLN A 247 -13.53 25.80 -21.41
C GLN A 247 -13.75 24.28 -21.46
N LEU A 248 -13.45 23.56 -20.40
CA LEU A 248 -13.72 22.13 -20.35
C LEU A 248 -15.20 21.79 -20.58
N ARG A 249 -16.11 22.58 -20.03
CA ARG A 249 -17.55 22.40 -20.27
C ARG A 249 -17.89 22.62 -21.74
N ALA A 250 -17.40 23.72 -22.34
CA ALA A 250 -17.61 24.00 -23.76
C ALA A 250 -17.04 22.89 -24.65
N ASP A 251 -15.87 22.33 -24.29
CA ASP A 251 -15.26 21.22 -25.00
C ASP A 251 -16.11 19.94 -24.89
N VAL A 252 -16.65 19.63 -23.69
CA VAL A 252 -17.57 18.49 -23.49
C VAL A 252 -18.85 18.67 -24.34
N ASP A 253 -19.42 19.85 -24.37
CA ASP A 253 -20.61 20.15 -25.20
C ASP A 253 -20.33 20.04 -26.70
N TRP A 254 -19.13 20.44 -27.13
CA TRP A 254 -18.73 20.41 -28.54
C TRP A 254 -18.37 19.00 -29.01
N TYR A 255 -17.48 18.32 -28.29
CA TYR A 255 -16.96 16.99 -28.68
C TYR A 255 -17.89 15.85 -28.31
N ARG A 256 -18.83 16.06 -27.39
CA ARG A 256 -19.82 15.09 -26.91
C ARG A 256 -19.19 13.73 -26.56
N PRO A 257 -18.19 13.68 -25.69
CA PRO A 257 -17.62 12.41 -25.22
C PRO A 257 -18.70 11.60 -24.50
N GLN A 258 -18.60 10.28 -24.56
CA GLN A 258 -19.47 9.38 -23.79
C GLN A 258 -19.07 9.30 -22.31
N ALA A 259 -17.80 9.62 -22.02
CA ALA A 259 -17.30 9.72 -20.64
C ALA A 259 -16.23 10.81 -20.51
N LEU A 260 -16.21 11.43 -19.34
CA LEU A 260 -15.12 12.29 -18.86
C LEU A 260 -14.33 11.54 -17.81
N VAL A 261 -13.10 11.19 -18.12
CA VAL A 261 -12.20 10.43 -17.23
C VAL A 261 -11.29 11.39 -16.50
N VAL A 262 -11.31 11.36 -15.17
CA VAL A 262 -10.66 12.37 -14.33
C VAL A 262 -9.59 11.72 -13.45
N PHE A 263 -8.32 12.00 -13.72
CA PHE A 263 -7.21 11.55 -12.89
C PHE A 263 -6.83 12.62 -11.88
N THR A 264 -7.26 12.41 -10.64
CA THR A 264 -6.97 13.28 -9.48
C THR A 264 -7.15 12.48 -8.19
N ARG A 265 -6.86 13.11 -7.03
CA ARG A 265 -7.08 12.49 -5.72
C ARG A 265 -8.54 12.58 -5.28
N PRO A 266 -9.06 11.58 -4.53
CA PRO A 266 -10.34 11.72 -3.87
C PRO A 266 -10.35 12.97 -2.98
N GLY A 267 -11.44 13.75 -3.01
CA GLY A 267 -11.58 14.96 -2.19
C GLY A 267 -10.76 16.16 -2.64
N SER A 268 -10.01 16.09 -3.76
CA SER A 268 -9.33 17.26 -4.35
C SER A 268 -10.32 18.33 -4.80
N ALA A 269 -9.86 19.57 -4.88
CA ALA A 269 -10.69 20.68 -5.41
C ALA A 269 -11.17 20.39 -6.82
N LEU A 270 -10.35 19.76 -7.67
CA LEU A 270 -10.75 19.34 -9.02
C LEU A 270 -11.87 18.31 -8.97
N ALA A 271 -11.77 17.28 -8.13
CA ALA A 271 -12.80 16.27 -7.99
C ALA A 271 -14.13 16.88 -7.50
N GLN A 272 -14.08 17.82 -6.57
CA GLN A 272 -15.25 18.53 -6.06
C GLN A 272 -15.87 19.41 -7.14
N ALA A 273 -15.09 20.22 -7.84
CA ALA A 273 -15.57 21.11 -8.91
C ALA A 273 -16.26 20.33 -10.03
N LEU A 274 -15.67 19.20 -10.46
CA LEU A 274 -16.24 18.39 -11.55
C LEU A 274 -17.48 17.59 -11.12
N ARG A 275 -17.61 17.21 -9.85
CA ARG A 275 -18.83 16.56 -9.33
C ARG A 275 -20.00 17.52 -9.19
N GLN A 276 -19.71 18.80 -8.89
CA GLN A 276 -20.72 19.85 -8.72
C GLN A 276 -21.12 20.51 -10.05
N ALA A 277 -20.37 20.24 -11.09
CA ALA A 277 -20.65 20.80 -12.40
C ALA A 277 -21.87 20.13 -13.03
N ASP A 278 -22.66 20.93 -13.74
CA ASP A 278 -23.76 20.45 -14.58
C ASP A 278 -23.19 19.91 -15.90
N TRP A 279 -23.47 18.65 -16.19
CA TRP A 279 -22.96 17.93 -17.35
C TRP A 279 -24.09 17.50 -18.29
N PRO A 280 -23.82 17.39 -19.62
CA PRO A 280 -24.82 16.89 -20.56
C PRO A 280 -25.35 15.50 -20.14
N ALA A 281 -26.66 15.32 -20.41
CA ALA A 281 -27.31 14.04 -20.14
C ALA A 281 -26.60 12.88 -20.85
N GLY A 282 -26.39 11.77 -20.13
CA GLY A 282 -25.73 10.58 -20.65
C GLY A 282 -24.21 10.59 -20.58
N LEU A 283 -23.56 11.68 -20.16
CA LEU A 283 -22.13 11.68 -19.83
C LEU A 283 -21.88 10.83 -18.59
N VAL A 284 -20.78 10.07 -18.61
CA VAL A 284 -20.30 9.33 -17.45
C VAL A 284 -19.03 9.99 -16.90
N LEU A 285 -19.00 10.33 -15.61
CA LEU A 285 -17.77 10.73 -14.93
C LEU A 285 -17.03 9.48 -14.44
N ALA A 286 -15.77 9.31 -14.82
CA ALA A 286 -15.00 8.14 -14.46
C ALA A 286 -13.77 8.50 -13.59
N TRP A 287 -13.55 7.76 -12.50
CA TRP A 287 -12.61 8.09 -11.44
C TRP A 287 -11.66 6.92 -11.09
N PRO A 288 -10.38 7.18 -10.80
CA PRO A 288 -9.42 6.16 -10.38
C PRO A 288 -9.52 5.80 -8.88
N PHE A 289 -10.69 5.98 -8.27
CA PHE A 289 -10.96 5.69 -6.87
C PHE A 289 -12.41 5.20 -6.68
N PRO A 290 -12.71 4.51 -5.56
CA PRO A 290 -14.04 3.99 -5.30
C PRO A 290 -15.02 5.13 -5.05
N LEU A 291 -16.23 4.95 -5.51
CA LEU A 291 -17.33 5.88 -5.29
C LEU A 291 -18.20 5.40 -4.13
N GLN A 292 -18.68 6.34 -3.36
CA GLN A 292 -19.82 6.10 -2.47
C GLN A 292 -21.11 6.17 -3.30
N PRO A 293 -22.08 5.30 -3.02
CA PRO A 293 -23.38 5.38 -3.68
C PRO A 293 -23.98 6.77 -3.47
N SER A 294 -24.31 7.45 -4.57
CA SER A 294 -25.06 8.70 -4.49
C SER A 294 -26.51 8.37 -4.22
N GLN A 295 -27.15 9.11 -3.32
CA GLN A 295 -28.58 9.04 -3.07
C GLN A 295 -29.37 10.05 -3.93
N ASP A 296 -28.66 10.85 -4.71
CA ASP A 296 -29.28 11.86 -5.59
C ASP A 296 -29.64 11.24 -6.96
N PRO A 297 -30.94 11.08 -7.27
CA PRO A 297 -31.39 10.49 -8.52
C PRO A 297 -31.09 11.37 -9.75
N GLY A 298 -30.79 12.66 -9.56
CA GLY A 298 -30.42 13.58 -10.65
C GLY A 298 -28.92 13.67 -10.92
N ALA A 299 -28.09 12.96 -10.16
CA ALA A 299 -26.65 13.06 -10.29
C ALA A 299 -26.15 12.45 -11.62
N THR A 300 -25.16 13.11 -12.22
CA THR A 300 -24.43 12.58 -13.38
C THR A 300 -23.91 11.17 -13.09
N ALA A 301 -24.12 10.26 -14.05
CA ALA A 301 -23.65 8.86 -13.91
C ALA A 301 -22.14 8.82 -13.65
N GLN A 302 -21.71 8.01 -12.70
CA GLN A 302 -20.30 7.92 -12.30
C GLN A 302 -19.81 6.47 -12.33
N LEU A 303 -18.56 6.28 -12.72
CA LEU A 303 -17.86 5.01 -12.67
C LEU A 303 -16.58 5.18 -11.83
N GLY A 304 -16.34 4.33 -10.85
CA GLY A 304 -15.15 4.34 -10.03
C GLY A 304 -14.44 3.00 -10.07
N VAL A 305 -13.15 3.01 -9.74
CA VAL A 305 -12.36 1.79 -9.54
C VAL A 305 -11.89 1.76 -8.11
N ASP A 306 -12.19 0.68 -7.39
CA ASP A 306 -11.56 0.43 -6.09
C ASP A 306 -10.09 0.02 -6.32
N PRO A 307 -9.11 0.85 -5.92
CA PRO A 307 -7.71 0.54 -6.10
C PRO A 307 -7.21 -0.55 -5.15
N GLN A 308 -8.03 -0.99 -4.20
CA GLN A 308 -7.69 -2.10 -3.32
C GLN A 308 -7.80 -3.41 -4.11
N GLY A 309 -6.65 -3.89 -4.59
CA GLY A 309 -6.59 -5.19 -5.24
C GLY A 309 -7.03 -6.30 -4.29
N ARG A 310 -7.72 -7.30 -4.85
CA ARG A 310 -8.09 -8.50 -4.11
C ARG A 310 -7.54 -9.71 -4.81
N GLY A 311 -6.80 -10.50 -4.05
CA GLY A 311 -6.35 -11.81 -4.47
C GLY A 311 -7.42 -12.88 -4.23
N GLU A 312 -7.13 -14.09 -4.67
CA GLU A 312 -8.03 -15.26 -4.51
C GLU A 312 -8.26 -15.63 -3.04
N GLY A 313 -7.34 -15.26 -2.15
CA GLY A 313 -7.40 -15.51 -0.70
C GLY A 313 -8.11 -14.45 0.12
N TRP A 314 -8.55 -13.34 -0.49
CA TRP A 314 -9.09 -12.18 0.22
C TRP A 314 -10.20 -12.53 1.23
N THR A 315 -11.22 -13.27 0.82
CA THR A 315 -12.37 -13.56 1.67
C THR A 315 -12.00 -14.35 2.93
N ALA A 316 -11.13 -15.36 2.76
CA ALA A 316 -10.66 -16.16 3.89
C ALA A 316 -9.76 -15.37 4.83
N PHE A 317 -8.87 -14.53 4.28
CA PHE A 317 -8.03 -13.62 5.03
C PHE A 317 -8.86 -12.60 5.80
N ALA A 318 -9.79 -11.91 5.13
CA ALA A 318 -10.58 -10.83 5.72
C ALA A 318 -11.40 -11.33 6.93
N ARG A 319 -12.01 -12.52 6.82
CA ARG A 319 -12.72 -13.14 7.94
C ARG A 319 -11.79 -13.40 9.12
N ARG A 320 -10.66 -14.10 8.91
CA ARG A 320 -9.69 -14.38 9.99
C ARG A 320 -9.13 -13.12 10.63
N PHE A 321 -8.84 -12.12 9.82
CA PHE A 321 -8.33 -10.85 10.31
C PHE A 321 -9.35 -10.15 11.19
N GLN A 322 -10.62 -10.10 10.75
CA GLN A 322 -11.72 -9.52 11.51
C GLN A 322 -11.98 -10.30 12.81
N ASP A 323 -11.95 -11.63 12.77
CA ASP A 323 -12.09 -12.49 13.96
C ASP A 323 -10.97 -12.24 14.98
N ARG A 324 -9.75 -11.96 14.49
CA ARG A 324 -8.55 -11.75 15.32
C ARG A 324 -8.43 -10.34 15.89
N TRP A 325 -8.80 -9.31 15.10
CA TRP A 325 -8.54 -7.91 15.42
C TRP A 325 -9.80 -7.06 15.57
N GLY A 326 -11.00 -7.58 15.30
CA GLY A 326 -12.28 -6.91 15.52
C GLY A 326 -12.65 -5.86 14.45
N TYR A 327 -11.85 -5.66 13.40
CA TYR A 327 -12.15 -4.72 12.32
C TYR A 327 -11.85 -5.31 10.93
N ARG A 328 -12.45 -4.71 9.90
CA ARG A 328 -12.23 -5.15 8.51
C ARG A 328 -10.85 -4.73 8.03
N PRO A 329 -10.05 -5.64 7.45
CA PRO A 329 -8.74 -5.30 6.92
C PRO A 329 -8.84 -4.44 5.65
N ALA A 330 -7.80 -3.66 5.41
CA ALA A 330 -7.54 -2.96 4.16
C ALA A 330 -6.39 -3.62 3.38
N LEU A 331 -5.96 -2.96 2.31
CA LEU A 331 -4.87 -3.44 1.46
C LEU A 331 -3.55 -3.63 2.23
N VAL A 332 -3.27 -2.77 3.21
CA VAL A 332 -2.01 -2.81 3.97
C VAL A 332 -1.88 -4.08 4.81
N GLU A 333 -2.96 -4.48 5.47
CA GLU A 333 -2.98 -5.73 6.24
C GLU A 333 -2.91 -6.95 5.33
N ALA A 334 -3.59 -6.91 4.19
CA ALA A 334 -3.54 -7.97 3.19
C ALA A 334 -2.13 -8.11 2.58
N ALA A 335 -1.46 -6.99 2.29
CA ALA A 335 -0.08 -6.97 1.83
C ALA A 335 0.89 -7.56 2.87
N GLY A 336 0.67 -7.22 4.14
CA GLY A 336 1.41 -7.82 5.26
C GLY A 336 1.20 -9.33 5.33
N TYR A 337 -0.02 -9.80 5.18
CA TYR A 337 -0.34 -11.22 5.17
C TYR A 337 0.33 -11.96 4.01
N ASP A 338 0.27 -11.43 2.80
CA ASP A 338 0.92 -12.02 1.63
C ASP A 338 2.44 -12.04 1.77
N THR A 339 3.03 -10.95 2.31
CA THR A 339 4.45 -10.88 2.67
C THR A 339 4.83 -11.97 3.68
N GLY A 340 3.98 -12.18 4.69
CA GLY A 340 4.17 -13.24 5.68
C GLY A 340 4.09 -14.63 5.07
N GLN A 341 3.15 -14.90 4.16
CA GLN A 341 3.08 -16.18 3.45
C GLN A 341 4.37 -16.47 2.66
N LEU A 342 4.85 -15.48 1.88
CA LEU A 342 6.10 -15.61 1.13
C LEU A 342 7.29 -15.87 2.06
N THR A 343 7.37 -15.15 3.17
CA THR A 343 8.43 -15.34 4.17
C THR A 343 8.40 -16.72 4.80
N ALA A 344 7.21 -17.20 5.21
CA ALA A 344 7.06 -18.52 5.80
C ALA A 344 7.49 -19.64 4.83
N LEU A 345 7.09 -19.54 3.55
CA LEU A 345 7.47 -20.52 2.55
C LEU A 345 8.96 -20.44 2.17
N ALA A 346 9.56 -19.26 2.20
CA ALA A 346 10.98 -19.06 1.95
C ALA A 346 11.86 -19.67 3.05
N SER A 347 11.39 -19.72 4.30
CA SER A 347 12.13 -20.32 5.41
C SER A 347 12.25 -21.84 5.33
N LEU A 348 11.42 -22.51 4.50
CA LEU A 348 11.49 -23.95 4.30
C LEU A 348 12.72 -24.36 3.49
N ALA A 349 13.41 -25.38 3.97
CA ALA A 349 14.67 -25.86 3.42
C ALA A 349 14.59 -27.35 3.00
N PRO A 350 13.77 -27.73 2.02
CA PRO A 350 13.58 -29.14 1.65
C PRO A 350 14.88 -29.82 1.18
N ALA A 351 15.84 -29.04 0.66
CA ALA A 351 17.17 -29.52 0.24
C ALA A 351 18.29 -29.04 1.19
N GLY A 352 17.98 -28.79 2.46
CA GLY A 352 18.94 -28.30 3.45
C GLY A 352 19.27 -26.79 3.35
N ARG A 353 18.70 -26.08 2.38
CA ARG A 353 18.90 -24.63 2.20
C ARG A 353 17.55 -23.89 2.15
N PRO A 354 17.33 -22.86 2.97
CA PRO A 354 16.17 -21.99 2.89
C PRO A 354 16.10 -21.31 1.51
N GLY A 355 14.88 -21.20 0.96
CA GLY A 355 14.68 -20.60 -0.37
C GLY A 355 14.43 -19.10 -0.32
N TRP A 356 15.33 -18.34 0.34
CA TRP A 356 15.20 -16.90 0.50
C TRP A 356 15.24 -16.12 -0.80
N ASP A 357 15.85 -16.67 -1.85
CA ASP A 357 15.90 -16.13 -3.22
C ASP A 357 14.57 -16.23 -3.97
N LEU A 358 13.57 -16.90 -3.39
CA LEU A 358 12.26 -17.17 -3.99
C LEU A 358 12.31 -17.99 -5.30
N ALA A 359 13.41 -18.68 -5.60
CA ALA A 359 13.52 -19.53 -6.80
C ALA A 359 12.49 -20.68 -6.85
N TRP A 360 11.94 -21.05 -5.71
CA TRP A 360 10.85 -22.02 -5.59
C TRP A 360 9.47 -21.46 -5.97
N PHE A 361 9.33 -20.13 -6.07
CA PHE A 361 8.05 -19.51 -6.36
C PHE A 361 7.65 -19.72 -7.83
N ARG A 362 6.42 -20.15 -8.06
CA ARG A 362 5.89 -20.48 -9.40
C ARG A 362 4.72 -19.55 -9.75
N PRO A 363 4.93 -18.41 -10.40
CA PRO A 363 3.87 -17.43 -10.71
C PRO A 363 2.68 -18.02 -11.46
N GLN A 364 2.94 -18.90 -12.43
CA GLN A 364 1.93 -19.54 -13.27
C GLN A 364 1.32 -20.82 -12.65
N GLY A 365 1.77 -21.19 -11.45
CA GLY A 365 1.28 -22.37 -10.75
C GLY A 365 -0.15 -22.20 -10.22
N ARG A 366 -0.83 -23.32 -9.95
CA ARG A 366 -2.10 -23.29 -9.21
C ARG A 366 -1.87 -22.64 -7.83
N SER A 367 -2.77 -21.72 -7.44
CA SER A 367 -2.71 -21.10 -6.11
C SER A 367 -3.14 -22.08 -5.04
N LEU A 368 -2.36 -22.16 -3.96
CA LEU A 368 -2.59 -23.07 -2.85
C LEU A 368 -2.84 -22.30 -1.55
N PRO A 369 -3.80 -22.74 -0.70
CA PRO A 369 -3.89 -22.28 0.67
C PRO A 369 -2.56 -22.50 1.41
N LEU A 370 -2.21 -21.65 2.40
CA LEU A 370 -0.89 -21.68 3.04
C LEU A 370 -0.48 -23.04 3.57
N CYS A 371 -1.38 -23.79 4.24
CA CYS A 371 -1.03 -25.13 4.74
C CYS A 371 -0.72 -26.14 3.63
N GLU A 372 -1.42 -26.06 2.51
CA GLU A 372 -1.14 -26.89 1.34
C GLU A 372 0.18 -26.48 0.69
N ALA A 373 0.42 -25.17 0.56
CA ALA A 373 1.66 -24.64 0.04
C ALA A 373 2.87 -25.06 0.90
N ILE A 374 2.73 -25.05 2.23
CA ILE A 374 3.77 -25.54 3.17
C ILE A 374 4.06 -27.03 2.92
N ARG A 375 3.03 -27.87 2.79
CA ARG A 375 3.20 -29.32 2.54
C ARG A 375 3.90 -29.57 1.20
N ALA A 376 3.41 -28.92 0.15
CA ALA A 376 4.00 -29.04 -1.18
C ALA A 376 5.46 -28.53 -1.21
N ARG A 377 5.74 -27.42 -0.53
CA ARG A 377 7.11 -26.89 -0.44
C ARG A 377 8.06 -27.81 0.32
N ARG A 378 7.59 -28.45 1.40
CA ARG A 378 8.38 -29.47 2.14
C ARG A 378 8.77 -30.68 1.27
N SER A 379 7.93 -31.05 0.31
CA SER A 379 8.27 -32.10 -0.67
C SER A 379 9.09 -31.59 -1.86
N GLY A 380 9.65 -30.38 -1.77
CA GLY A 380 10.53 -29.81 -2.80
C GLY A 380 9.81 -29.20 -4.00
N GLN A 381 8.48 -29.13 -3.97
CA GLN A 381 7.70 -28.58 -5.09
C GLN A 381 7.78 -27.05 -5.12
N SER A 382 7.77 -26.50 -6.33
CA SER A 382 7.56 -25.07 -6.55
C SER A 382 6.08 -24.74 -6.40
N VAL A 383 5.74 -23.66 -5.70
CA VAL A 383 4.37 -23.33 -5.32
C VAL A 383 4.06 -21.85 -5.53
N ARG A 384 2.76 -21.54 -5.61
CA ARG A 384 2.21 -20.19 -5.51
C ARG A 384 1.22 -20.17 -4.36
N PRO A 385 1.46 -19.39 -3.29
CA PRO A 385 0.47 -19.26 -2.22
C PRO A 385 -0.73 -18.45 -2.72
N ARG A 386 -1.88 -18.66 -2.09
CA ARG A 386 -3.11 -17.94 -2.41
C ARG A 386 -3.08 -16.57 -1.74
N GLY A 387 -2.78 -15.52 -2.51
CA GLY A 387 -2.64 -14.17 -1.99
C GLY A 387 -3.97 -13.51 -1.60
N ALA A 388 -3.91 -12.60 -0.64
CA ALA A 388 -5.03 -11.78 -0.19
C ALA A 388 -5.06 -10.41 -0.89
N ALA A 389 -3.95 -9.71 -0.95
CA ALA A 389 -3.81 -8.40 -1.60
C ALA A 389 -3.70 -8.49 -3.13
N SER A 390 -3.14 -9.60 -3.61
CA SER A 390 -2.87 -9.82 -5.03
C SER A 390 -3.04 -11.31 -5.38
N ARG A 391 -2.87 -11.63 -6.67
CA ARG A 391 -2.84 -13.03 -7.10
C ARG A 391 -1.53 -13.73 -6.74
N LEU A 392 -0.54 -12.99 -6.29
CA LEU A 392 0.82 -13.49 -6.11
C LEU A 392 1.30 -14.23 -7.36
N ASP A 393 1.16 -13.60 -8.51
CA ASP A 393 1.62 -14.08 -9.82
C ASP A 393 2.79 -13.23 -10.36
N GLN A 394 3.45 -12.46 -9.47
CA GLN A 394 4.60 -11.62 -9.77
C GLN A 394 5.82 -12.44 -10.14
N THR A 395 6.76 -11.77 -10.82
CA THR A 395 8.16 -12.19 -10.91
C THR A 395 9.05 -11.13 -10.25
N ALA A 396 10.31 -11.43 -10.05
CA ALA A 396 11.25 -10.40 -9.63
C ALA A 396 11.21 -9.23 -10.62
N GLY A 397 11.16 -8.02 -10.09
CA GLY A 397 11.07 -6.80 -10.90
C GLY A 397 9.70 -6.53 -11.53
N THR A 398 8.70 -7.39 -11.38
CA THR A 398 7.37 -7.21 -11.99
C THR A 398 6.26 -7.34 -10.95
N PRO A 399 5.36 -6.35 -10.82
CA PRO A 399 4.26 -6.40 -9.86
C PRO A 399 3.23 -7.50 -10.20
N PRO A 400 2.55 -8.06 -9.16
CA PRO A 400 1.48 -9.02 -9.36
C PRO A 400 0.23 -8.36 -9.93
N THR A 401 -0.68 -9.20 -10.46
CA THR A 401 -2.03 -8.80 -10.82
C THR A 401 -3.00 -8.94 -9.64
N ALA A 402 -4.16 -8.30 -9.74
CA ALA A 402 -5.26 -8.43 -8.80
C ALA A 402 -6.60 -8.17 -9.49
N THR A 403 -7.67 -8.61 -8.86
CA THR A 403 -9.01 -8.23 -9.28
C THR A 403 -9.35 -6.87 -8.67
N LEU A 404 -9.56 -5.86 -9.52
CA LEU A 404 -10.06 -4.55 -9.10
C LEU A 404 -11.57 -4.49 -9.33
N GLN A 405 -12.28 -3.98 -8.33
CA GLN A 405 -13.74 -3.82 -8.40
C GLN A 405 -14.08 -2.49 -9.07
N LEU A 406 -15.05 -2.53 -9.97
CA LEU A 406 -15.71 -1.34 -10.49
C LEU A 406 -16.89 -1.00 -9.57
N SER A 407 -17.05 0.27 -9.29
CA SER A 407 -18.24 0.80 -8.64
C SER A 407 -19.09 1.48 -9.73
N PRO A 408 -20.10 0.81 -10.27
CA PRO A 408 -20.98 1.43 -11.24
C PRO A 408 -21.78 2.54 -10.55
N ALA A 409 -22.12 3.57 -11.30
CA ALA A 409 -23.21 4.44 -10.93
C ALA A 409 -24.50 3.60 -10.74
N PRO A 410 -25.38 3.93 -9.80
CA PRO A 410 -26.70 3.35 -9.78
C PRO A 410 -27.32 3.50 -11.17
N ALA A 411 -27.85 2.41 -11.72
CA ALA A 411 -28.59 2.48 -12.96
C ALA A 411 -29.69 3.53 -12.79
N GLN A 412 -29.75 4.50 -13.69
CA GLN A 412 -30.88 5.43 -13.73
C GLN A 412 -32.14 4.58 -13.91
N PRO A 413 -33.19 4.82 -13.11
CA PRO A 413 -34.44 4.11 -13.25
C PRO A 413 -35.10 4.33 -14.62
#